data_7ca855bc28ae814170bf6ff960b068d4
#
_entry.id   7ca855bc28ae814170bf6ff960b068d4
#
_cell.length_a   1.000
_cell.length_b   1.000
_cell.length_c   1.000
_cell.angle_alpha   90.00
_cell.angle_beta   90.00
_cell.angle_gamma   90.00
#
_symmetry.space_group_name_H-M   'P 1'
#
loop_
_entity.id
_entity.type
_entity.pdbx_description
1 polymer ?
#
loop_
_entity_poly.entity_id
_entity_poly.type
_entity_poly.pdbx_seq_one_letter_code
_entity_poly.pdbx_strand_id
1 'polypeptide(L)'
;MIRRPPRSTPKPSSAASDVYKRQGEHPCPQPLSSRLPARPANPIGFKNMKDKIRRRTRGQIAPDAAIEAVELSLRRPAEEAFKAERASFLALKSGPQSASLRHVFFAERTAGKIARAKGAKPLPLRHIGIVGGGTMGAGIATACLQAGLSVTMVERDENAFCDGLKRVDAAIGKACSIGKMSKTEADVAKEAFRGGTDYSNLGDCDLVIEAVFEDMGVKKDVFAKLDAATRSNTVLATNTSYLDVDEIAKAVNDPTRVIGLHFFSPAHVMKLLEVIVTAKASADALATGISLGHRLKKTIAAAGVCDGFIGNRIMSAYRREADYMIEDGALPHEVDEAMTNFGFPMGIFAMQDLAGLDIAWAMRKRRAVTRPANERYVEIADRLCEAERFGRKSGKGWYDYSQSKSGVTDPEVTALIEAEAERKGIKRKPLKRKEILERILMAMQKEGQQIVDEGIATSGGVIDVVMINGYGFPRWRGGPMFLAGLS
;
A
#
# COMPACT_ATOMS: atom_id res chain seq x y z
N MET A 1 30.72 49.62 9.12
CA MET A 1 29.49 49.26 8.40
C MET A 1 29.83 48.80 6.99
N ILE A 2 29.95 47.48 6.75
CA ILE A 2 30.24 46.92 5.43
C ILE A 2 28.90 46.63 4.79
N ARG A 3 28.54 47.37 3.76
CA ARG A 3 27.33 47.13 2.96
C ARG A 3 27.46 45.79 2.24
N ARG A 4 26.53 44.88 2.47
CA ARG A 4 26.37 43.65 1.67
C ARG A 4 26.07 44.03 0.23
N PRO A 5 26.71 43.40 -0.77
CA PRO A 5 26.35 43.60 -2.16
C PRO A 5 24.88 43.14 -2.43
N PRO A 6 24.20 43.76 -3.39
CA PRO A 6 22.83 43.39 -3.72
C PRO A 6 22.77 41.90 -4.17
N ARG A 7 21.72 41.19 -3.73
CA ARG A 7 21.44 39.83 -4.16
C ARG A 7 21.41 39.81 -5.69
N SER A 8 22.23 38.95 -6.28
CA SER A 8 22.21 38.70 -7.70
C SER A 8 20.80 38.30 -8.14
N THR A 9 20.26 38.98 -9.15
CA THR A 9 19.07 38.59 -9.88
C THR A 9 19.20 37.10 -10.27
N PRO A 10 18.13 36.28 -10.18
CA PRO A 10 18.19 34.88 -10.60
C PRO A 10 18.69 34.85 -12.06
N LYS A 11 19.78 34.11 -12.30
CA LYS A 11 20.22 33.85 -13.66
C LYS A 11 19.08 33.20 -14.43
N PRO A 12 18.69 33.69 -15.62
CA PRO A 12 17.72 33.00 -16.46
C PRO A 12 18.20 31.56 -16.65
N SER A 13 17.25 30.61 -16.76
CA SER A 13 17.60 29.20 -17.01
C SER A 13 18.56 29.14 -18.20
N SER A 14 19.48 28.19 -18.19
CA SER A 14 20.49 28.05 -19.26
C SER A 14 19.85 28.02 -20.66
N ALA A 15 18.65 27.47 -20.79
CA ALA A 15 17.88 27.45 -22.04
C ALA A 15 17.41 28.85 -22.45
N ALA A 16 16.93 29.68 -21.53
CA ALA A 16 16.49 31.05 -21.84
C ALA A 16 17.69 31.98 -22.19
N SER A 17 18.83 31.80 -21.47
CA SER A 17 20.06 32.51 -21.78
C SER A 17 20.65 32.12 -23.15
N ASP A 18 20.54 30.83 -23.52
CA ASP A 18 21.03 30.32 -24.80
C ASP A 18 20.14 30.81 -25.96
N VAL A 19 18.83 30.89 -25.77
CA VAL A 19 17.91 31.48 -26.76
C VAL A 19 18.19 32.98 -26.97
N TYR A 20 18.44 33.71 -25.88
CA TYR A 20 18.68 35.16 -25.98
C TYR A 20 20.02 35.49 -26.67
N LYS A 21 21.08 34.72 -26.40
CA LYS A 21 22.38 34.88 -27.03
C LYS A 21 22.39 34.50 -28.52
N ARG A 22 21.52 33.60 -28.96
CA ARG A 22 21.46 33.16 -30.35
C ARG A 22 20.53 33.98 -31.25
N GLN A 23 19.71 34.88 -30.70
CA GLN A 23 18.77 35.70 -31.48
C GLN A 23 19.45 36.68 -32.46
N GLY A 24 20.73 37.00 -32.26
CA GLY A 24 21.49 37.87 -33.16
C GLY A 24 22.40 37.16 -34.16
N GLU A 25 22.71 35.87 -33.96
CA GLU A 25 23.76 35.15 -34.69
C GLU A 25 23.29 33.94 -35.51
N HIS A 26 22.06 33.49 -35.29
CA HIS A 26 21.53 32.33 -36.03
C HIS A 26 20.08 32.52 -36.46
N PRO A 27 19.68 32.01 -37.64
CA PRO A 27 18.29 32.03 -38.04
C PRO A 27 17.45 31.29 -36.99
N CYS A 28 16.29 31.89 -36.70
CA CYS A 28 15.34 31.31 -35.73
C CYS A 28 15.12 29.82 -36.01
N PRO A 29 15.34 28.93 -35.03
CA PRO A 29 15.18 27.51 -35.28
C PRO A 29 13.75 27.21 -35.73
N GLN A 30 13.64 26.51 -36.87
CA GLN A 30 12.35 26.08 -37.40
C GLN A 30 11.54 25.36 -36.31
N PRO A 31 10.23 25.57 -36.22
CA PRO A 31 9.38 24.85 -35.28
C PRO A 31 9.60 23.34 -35.42
N LEU A 32 9.53 22.61 -34.31
CA LEU A 32 9.75 21.17 -34.28
C LEU A 32 8.81 20.46 -35.29
N SER A 33 7.59 20.97 -35.44
CA SER A 33 6.59 20.50 -36.40
C SER A 33 7.05 20.53 -37.86
N SER A 34 7.93 21.44 -38.25
CA SER A 34 8.48 21.54 -39.62
C SER A 34 9.73 20.68 -39.85
N ARG A 35 10.31 20.14 -38.76
CA ARG A 35 11.53 19.32 -38.81
C ARG A 35 11.28 17.82 -38.80
N LEU A 36 10.09 17.39 -38.33
CA LEU A 36 9.74 15.99 -38.25
C LEU A 36 9.17 15.52 -39.59
N PRO A 37 9.75 14.50 -40.25
CA PRO A 37 9.15 13.91 -41.40
C PRO A 37 7.78 13.35 -41.05
N ALA A 38 6.79 13.58 -41.90
CA ALA A 38 5.48 12.94 -41.77
C ALA A 38 5.66 11.41 -41.78
N ARG A 39 5.50 10.78 -40.62
CA ARG A 39 5.52 9.32 -40.51
C ARG A 39 4.11 8.78 -40.72
N PRO A 40 3.93 7.76 -41.55
CA PRO A 40 2.62 7.13 -41.71
C PRO A 40 2.19 6.59 -40.34
N ALA A 41 0.96 6.87 -39.94
CA ALA A 41 0.38 6.29 -38.74
C ALA A 41 0.32 4.76 -38.91
N ASN A 42 0.82 4.03 -37.91
CA ASN A 42 0.61 2.58 -37.82
C ASN A 42 -0.64 2.31 -36.96
N PRO A 43 -1.83 2.07 -37.58
CA PRO A 43 -3.08 1.93 -36.85
C PRO A 43 -3.08 0.73 -35.89
N ILE A 44 -2.40 -0.34 -36.26
CA ILE A 44 -2.31 -1.59 -35.47
C ILE A 44 -1.43 -1.34 -34.25
N GLY A 45 -0.27 -0.70 -34.43
CA GLY A 45 0.64 -0.35 -33.33
C GLY A 45 -0.01 0.60 -32.32
N PHE A 46 -0.75 1.59 -32.78
CA PHE A 46 -1.50 2.51 -31.93
C PHE A 46 -2.61 1.81 -31.14
N LYS A 47 -3.39 0.96 -31.78
CA LYS A 47 -4.46 0.20 -31.10
C LYS A 47 -3.89 -0.65 -29.99
N ASN A 48 -2.84 -1.42 -30.26
CA ASN A 48 -2.18 -2.27 -29.26
C ASN A 48 -1.61 -1.47 -28.10
N MET A 49 -1.00 -0.32 -28.38
CA MET A 49 -0.48 0.58 -27.35
C MET A 49 -1.61 1.18 -26.52
N LYS A 50 -2.69 1.64 -27.13
CA LYS A 50 -3.88 2.18 -26.49
C LYS A 50 -4.50 1.15 -25.53
N ASP A 51 -4.69 -0.08 -25.99
CA ASP A 51 -5.24 -1.17 -25.18
C ASP A 51 -4.32 -1.52 -23.99
N LYS A 52 -3.01 -1.54 -24.21
CA LYS A 52 -2.01 -1.77 -23.15
C LYS A 52 -2.03 -0.66 -22.08
N ILE A 53 -2.10 0.60 -22.51
CA ILE A 53 -2.14 1.76 -21.60
C ILE A 53 -3.47 1.77 -20.84
N ARG A 54 -4.61 1.58 -21.49
CA ARG A 54 -5.93 1.54 -20.88
C ARG A 54 -6.03 0.48 -19.78
N ARG A 55 -5.49 -0.72 -20.03
CA ARG A 55 -5.42 -1.76 -18.98
C ARG A 55 -4.59 -1.32 -17.79
N ARG A 56 -3.50 -0.60 -18.01
CA ARG A 56 -2.55 -0.17 -16.99
C ARG A 56 -3.00 1.08 -16.22
N THR A 57 -3.75 1.96 -16.89
CA THR A 57 -4.20 3.26 -16.34
C THR A 57 -5.72 3.32 -16.17
N ARG A 58 -6.32 2.18 -15.90
CA ARG A 58 -7.77 2.01 -15.76
C ARG A 58 -8.40 3.13 -14.94
N GLY A 59 -9.41 3.81 -15.52
CA GLY A 59 -10.14 4.90 -14.87
C GLY A 59 -9.49 6.28 -14.95
N GLN A 60 -8.25 6.40 -15.44
CA GLN A 60 -7.59 7.69 -15.66
C GLN A 60 -7.89 8.20 -17.07
N ILE A 61 -8.27 9.49 -17.19
CA ILE A 61 -8.62 10.11 -18.47
C ILE A 61 -7.42 10.74 -19.20
N ALA A 62 -6.41 11.20 -18.46
CA ALA A 62 -5.27 11.89 -19.05
C ALA A 62 -4.41 11.01 -19.99
N PRO A 63 -4.15 9.72 -19.70
CA PRO A 63 -3.42 8.85 -20.61
C PRO A 63 -4.13 8.62 -21.95
N ASP A 64 -5.46 8.49 -21.94
CA ASP A 64 -6.26 8.37 -23.17
C ASP A 64 -6.18 9.66 -23.99
N ALA A 65 -6.35 10.82 -23.36
CA ALA A 65 -6.24 12.12 -24.01
C ALA A 65 -4.83 12.37 -24.60
N ALA A 66 -3.78 11.92 -23.92
CA ALA A 66 -2.41 12.00 -24.44
C ALA A 66 -2.22 11.15 -25.71
N ILE A 67 -2.78 9.93 -25.73
CA ILE A 67 -2.75 9.08 -26.94
C ILE A 67 -3.53 9.73 -28.07
N GLU A 68 -4.70 10.29 -27.80
CA GLU A 68 -5.52 10.98 -28.79
C GLU A 68 -4.81 12.19 -29.38
N ALA A 69 -4.09 12.97 -28.55
CA ALA A 69 -3.27 14.09 -29.03
C ALA A 69 -2.15 13.62 -29.98
N VAL A 70 -1.49 12.50 -29.66
CA VAL A 70 -0.48 11.89 -30.55
C VAL A 70 -1.12 11.38 -31.85
N GLU A 71 -2.26 10.69 -31.80
CA GLU A 71 -2.98 10.27 -33.00
C GLU A 71 -3.38 11.46 -33.90
N LEU A 72 -3.84 12.54 -33.25
CA LEU A 72 -4.26 13.75 -33.96
C LEU A 72 -3.08 14.41 -34.70
N SER A 73 -1.91 14.43 -34.09
CA SER A 73 -0.68 14.98 -34.68
C SER A 73 -0.23 14.24 -35.94
N LEU A 74 -0.67 12.99 -36.13
CA LEU A 74 -0.39 12.19 -37.31
C LEU A 74 -1.41 12.40 -38.47
N ARG A 75 -2.58 12.99 -38.15
CA ARG A 75 -3.72 13.08 -39.09
C ARG A 75 -4.13 14.49 -39.44
N ARG A 76 -3.68 15.48 -38.69
CA ARG A 76 -4.07 16.89 -38.83
C ARG A 76 -2.86 17.79 -39.01
N PRO A 77 -3.03 18.97 -39.64
CA PRO A 77 -2.01 20.01 -39.64
C PRO A 77 -1.56 20.33 -38.22
N ALA A 78 -0.28 20.66 -38.04
CA ALA A 78 0.33 20.88 -36.74
C ALA A 78 -0.41 21.94 -35.89
N GLU A 79 -0.86 23.03 -36.54
CA GLU A 79 -1.58 24.11 -35.83
C GLU A 79 -2.91 23.62 -35.23
N GLU A 80 -3.69 22.82 -35.98
CA GLU A 80 -4.93 22.23 -35.50
C GLU A 80 -4.68 21.24 -34.36
N ALA A 81 -3.63 20.40 -34.52
CA ALA A 81 -3.26 19.40 -33.52
C ALA A 81 -2.82 20.07 -32.20
N PHE A 82 -2.01 21.13 -32.26
CA PHE A 82 -1.60 21.89 -31.06
C PHE A 82 -2.77 22.62 -30.39
N LYS A 83 -3.70 23.18 -31.18
CA LYS A 83 -4.91 23.83 -30.65
C LYS A 83 -5.79 22.82 -29.90
N ALA A 84 -5.97 21.64 -30.47
CA ALA A 84 -6.77 20.58 -29.84
C ALA A 84 -6.07 20.01 -28.58
N GLU A 85 -4.75 19.77 -28.63
CA GLU A 85 -3.96 19.34 -27.46
C GLU A 85 -4.03 20.36 -26.32
N ARG A 86 -3.88 21.66 -26.64
CA ARG A 86 -4.00 22.74 -25.66
C ARG A 86 -5.39 22.78 -25.01
N ALA A 87 -6.45 22.62 -25.78
CA ALA A 87 -7.82 22.57 -25.27
C ALA A 87 -8.02 21.38 -24.32
N SER A 88 -7.56 20.19 -24.73
CA SER A 88 -7.59 18.98 -23.93
C SER A 88 -6.79 19.14 -22.61
N PHE A 89 -5.58 19.68 -22.69
CA PHE A 89 -4.76 19.96 -21.50
C PHE A 89 -5.47 20.88 -20.49
N LEU A 90 -6.08 21.96 -20.96
CA LEU A 90 -6.80 22.91 -20.10
C LEU A 90 -8.00 22.24 -19.44
N ALA A 91 -8.78 21.45 -20.17
CA ALA A 91 -9.91 20.69 -19.62
C ALA A 91 -9.45 19.67 -18.55
N LEU A 92 -8.37 18.92 -18.82
CA LEU A 92 -7.80 17.98 -17.87
C LEU A 92 -7.27 18.68 -16.63
N LYS A 93 -6.56 19.82 -16.79
CA LYS A 93 -5.98 20.60 -15.68
C LYS A 93 -7.04 21.11 -14.71
N SER A 94 -8.19 21.56 -15.19
CA SER A 94 -9.31 22.07 -14.36
C SER A 94 -10.24 20.96 -13.87
N GLY A 95 -10.10 19.75 -14.38
CA GLY A 95 -10.98 18.63 -14.07
C GLY A 95 -10.78 18.03 -12.67
N PRO A 96 -11.77 17.27 -12.16
CA PRO A 96 -11.76 16.71 -10.81
C PRO A 96 -10.60 15.70 -10.61
N GLN A 97 -10.24 14.90 -11.62
CA GLN A 97 -9.10 13.99 -11.50
C GLN A 97 -7.76 14.72 -11.28
N SER A 98 -7.59 15.91 -11.88
CA SER A 98 -6.41 16.73 -11.64
C SER A 98 -6.37 17.23 -10.19
N ALA A 99 -7.50 17.63 -9.61
CA ALA A 99 -7.58 18.02 -8.19
C ALA A 99 -7.21 16.84 -7.28
N SER A 100 -7.83 15.68 -7.51
CA SER A 100 -7.55 14.43 -6.79
C SER A 100 -6.06 14.04 -6.85
N LEU A 101 -5.46 14.04 -8.04
CA LEU A 101 -4.06 13.65 -8.21
C LEU A 101 -3.08 14.65 -7.58
N ARG A 102 -3.41 15.95 -7.60
CA ARG A 102 -2.63 16.96 -6.86
C ARG A 102 -2.73 16.76 -5.35
N HIS A 103 -3.94 16.50 -4.84
CA HIS A 103 -4.10 16.16 -3.43
C HIS A 103 -3.20 14.98 -3.04
N VAL A 104 -3.30 13.86 -3.75
CA VAL A 104 -2.49 12.66 -3.46
C VAL A 104 -1.00 12.95 -3.53
N PHE A 105 -0.56 13.75 -4.51
CA PHE A 105 0.85 14.13 -4.64
C PHE A 105 1.38 14.87 -3.40
N PHE A 106 0.60 15.78 -2.82
CA PHE A 106 1.00 16.50 -1.61
C PHE A 106 0.82 15.64 -0.36
N ALA A 107 -0.27 14.87 -0.26
CA ALA A 107 -0.51 13.97 0.85
C ALA A 107 0.61 12.93 1.02
N GLU A 108 1.08 12.29 -0.06
CA GLU A 108 2.21 11.34 -0.01
C GLU A 108 3.53 11.96 0.47
N ARG A 109 3.72 13.26 0.29
CA ARG A 109 4.91 13.98 0.77
C ARG A 109 4.82 14.38 2.24
N THR A 110 3.63 14.38 2.79
CA THR A 110 3.37 14.81 4.17
C THR A 110 3.02 13.66 5.10
N ALA A 111 2.43 12.57 4.58
CA ALA A 111 1.93 11.45 5.37
C ALA A 111 2.99 10.79 6.28
N GLY A 112 4.26 10.76 5.85
CA GLY A 112 5.37 10.22 6.64
C GLY A 112 6.06 11.24 7.55
N LYS A 113 5.54 12.48 7.65
CA LYS A 113 6.14 13.50 8.53
C LYS A 113 5.72 13.27 9.96
N ILE A 114 6.67 12.89 10.79
CA ILE A 114 6.48 12.72 12.23
C ILE A 114 7.09 13.92 12.95
N ALA A 115 6.28 14.68 13.68
CA ALA A 115 6.73 15.90 14.35
C ALA A 115 7.90 15.63 15.30
N ARG A 116 7.85 14.52 16.05
CA ARG A 116 8.91 14.09 16.98
C ARG A 116 10.24 13.79 16.27
N ALA A 117 10.22 13.33 15.02
CA ALA A 117 11.42 13.05 14.23
C ALA A 117 11.99 14.28 13.46
N LYS A 118 11.37 15.46 13.63
CA LYS A 118 11.81 16.66 12.93
C LYS A 118 13.20 17.11 13.39
N GLY A 119 14.14 17.13 12.45
CA GLY A 119 15.54 17.51 12.72
C GLY A 119 16.41 16.38 13.30
N ALA A 120 15.84 15.23 13.59
CA ALA A 120 16.59 14.04 14.05
C ALA A 120 17.45 13.47 12.91
N LYS A 121 18.56 12.84 13.28
CA LYS A 121 19.48 12.21 12.33
C LYS A 121 19.21 10.69 12.33
N PRO A 122 18.83 10.11 11.18
CA PRO A 122 18.69 8.66 11.10
C PRO A 122 20.05 7.99 11.34
N LEU A 123 20.02 6.84 12.00
CA LEU A 123 21.21 6.00 12.11
C LEU A 123 21.62 5.47 10.72
N PRO A 124 22.92 5.26 10.46
CA PRO A 124 23.38 4.63 9.25
C PRO A 124 22.75 3.22 9.13
N LEU A 125 22.17 2.94 7.97
CA LEU A 125 21.55 1.65 7.69
C LEU A 125 22.38 0.90 6.66
N ARG A 126 23.04 -0.18 7.10
CA ARG A 126 23.84 -1.10 6.25
C ARG A 126 23.41 -2.54 6.44
N HIS A 127 23.10 -2.92 7.67
CA HIS A 127 22.83 -4.28 8.08
C HIS A 127 21.49 -4.36 8.83
N ILE A 128 20.56 -5.13 8.29
CA ILE A 128 19.20 -5.31 8.83
C ILE A 128 19.03 -6.72 9.37
N GLY A 129 18.62 -6.83 10.62
CA GLY A 129 18.18 -8.08 11.22
C GLY A 129 16.72 -8.37 10.92
N ILE A 130 16.37 -9.61 10.66
CA ILE A 130 14.98 -10.07 10.50
C ILE A 130 14.78 -11.27 11.43
N VAL A 131 13.78 -11.20 12.30
CA VAL A 131 13.39 -12.35 13.12
C VAL A 131 12.07 -12.91 12.59
N GLY A 132 12.12 -14.15 12.14
CA GLY A 132 11.01 -14.81 11.47
C GLY A 132 11.14 -14.81 9.93
N GLY A 133 11.26 -16.00 9.31
CA GLY A 133 11.38 -16.22 7.86
C GLY A 133 10.06 -16.61 7.18
N GLY A 134 8.93 -16.33 7.81
CA GLY A 134 7.60 -16.52 7.22
C GLY A 134 7.39 -15.61 6.00
N THR A 135 6.16 -15.57 5.49
CA THR A 135 5.80 -14.78 4.29
C THR A 135 6.20 -13.32 4.41
N MET A 136 5.97 -12.71 5.59
CA MET A 136 6.29 -11.29 5.80
C MET A 136 7.79 -11.09 5.97
N GLY A 137 8.47 -11.84 6.85
CA GLY A 137 9.89 -11.68 7.08
C GLY A 137 10.74 -11.94 5.85
N ALA A 138 10.46 -13.01 5.09
CA ALA A 138 11.12 -13.26 3.81
C ALA A 138 10.86 -12.15 2.78
N GLY A 139 9.65 -11.59 2.74
CA GLY A 139 9.32 -10.46 1.89
C GLY A 139 10.04 -9.17 2.27
N ILE A 140 10.21 -8.89 3.58
CA ILE A 140 10.95 -7.74 4.10
C ILE A 140 12.46 -7.91 3.83
N ALA A 141 12.99 -9.11 4.09
CA ALA A 141 14.39 -9.46 3.76
C ALA A 141 14.68 -9.22 2.27
N THR A 142 13.79 -9.72 1.40
CA THR A 142 13.90 -9.49 -0.06
C THR A 142 13.89 -8.00 -0.40
N ALA A 143 13.02 -7.20 0.21
CA ALA A 143 12.99 -5.76 -0.03
C ALA A 143 14.29 -5.07 0.40
N CYS A 144 14.87 -5.46 1.53
CA CYS A 144 16.14 -4.94 2.02
C CYS A 144 17.30 -5.31 1.09
N LEU A 145 17.38 -6.56 0.66
CA LEU A 145 18.39 -7.02 -0.29
C LEU A 145 18.29 -6.29 -1.64
N GLN A 146 17.08 -6.09 -2.17
CA GLN A 146 16.85 -5.32 -3.39
C GLN A 146 17.25 -3.83 -3.26
N ALA A 147 17.31 -3.31 -2.05
CA ALA A 147 17.78 -1.96 -1.75
C ALA A 147 19.30 -1.88 -1.46
N GLY A 148 20.03 -2.98 -1.65
CA GLY A 148 21.47 -3.07 -1.42
C GLY A 148 21.86 -3.03 0.07
N LEU A 149 21.02 -3.59 0.94
CA LEU A 149 21.29 -3.78 2.36
C LEU A 149 21.73 -5.22 2.61
N SER A 150 22.63 -5.43 3.57
CA SER A 150 22.90 -6.76 4.10
C SER A 150 21.79 -7.19 5.05
N VAL A 151 21.46 -8.47 5.05
CA VAL A 151 20.38 -9.03 5.88
C VAL A 151 20.87 -10.24 6.66
N THR A 152 20.61 -10.25 7.96
CA THR A 152 20.72 -11.44 8.81
C THR A 152 19.33 -11.88 9.24
N MET A 153 18.93 -13.10 8.87
CA MET A 153 17.65 -13.69 9.30
C MET A 153 17.88 -14.68 10.45
N VAL A 154 17.08 -14.55 11.50
CA VAL A 154 17.06 -15.49 12.62
C VAL A 154 15.70 -16.16 12.70
N GLU A 155 15.71 -17.49 12.82
CA GLU A 155 14.52 -18.32 12.97
C GLU A 155 14.62 -19.20 14.22
N ARG A 156 13.48 -19.76 14.63
CA ARG A 156 13.35 -20.60 15.81
C ARG A 156 14.11 -21.93 15.70
N ASP A 157 14.24 -22.47 14.48
CA ASP A 157 14.88 -23.73 14.18
C ASP A 157 15.44 -23.74 12.73
N GLU A 158 16.35 -24.66 12.43
CA GLU A 158 17.01 -24.79 11.14
C GLU A 158 16.03 -25.07 9.98
N ASN A 159 14.95 -25.82 10.21
CA ASN A 159 13.94 -26.09 9.18
C ASN A 159 13.21 -24.81 8.79
N ALA A 160 12.80 -24.03 9.77
CA ALA A 160 12.14 -22.73 9.55
C ALA A 160 13.08 -21.75 8.83
N PHE A 161 14.38 -21.76 9.17
CA PHE A 161 15.39 -20.95 8.49
C PHE A 161 15.55 -21.38 7.02
N CYS A 162 15.71 -22.69 6.75
CA CYS A 162 15.79 -23.20 5.38
C CYS A 162 14.56 -22.84 4.54
N ASP A 163 13.38 -22.88 5.12
CA ASP A 163 12.15 -22.46 4.43
C ASP A 163 12.09 -20.95 4.18
N GLY A 164 12.57 -20.14 5.12
CA GLY A 164 12.76 -18.70 4.94
C GLY A 164 13.73 -18.39 3.80
N LEU A 165 14.86 -19.05 3.76
CA LEU A 165 15.86 -18.93 2.70
C LEU A 165 15.27 -19.28 1.32
N LYS A 166 14.56 -20.41 1.21
CA LYS A 166 13.86 -20.79 -0.05
C LYS A 166 12.88 -19.72 -0.53
N ARG A 167 12.14 -19.08 0.39
CA ARG A 167 11.22 -17.99 0.05
C ARG A 167 11.95 -16.75 -0.49
N VAL A 168 13.06 -16.37 0.13
CA VAL A 168 13.89 -15.25 -0.32
C VAL A 168 14.47 -15.54 -1.71
N ASP A 169 15.06 -16.73 -1.90
CA ASP A 169 15.61 -17.16 -3.19
C ASP A 169 14.58 -17.17 -4.30
N ALA A 170 13.37 -17.70 -4.02
CA ALA A 170 12.26 -17.70 -4.97
C ALA A 170 11.81 -16.27 -5.35
N ALA A 171 11.79 -15.34 -4.38
CA ALA A 171 11.41 -13.95 -4.63
C ALA A 171 12.48 -13.22 -5.48
N ILE A 172 13.76 -13.42 -5.21
CA ILE A 172 14.87 -12.88 -6.00
C ILE A 172 14.85 -13.48 -7.42
N GLY A 173 14.70 -14.79 -7.54
CA GLY A 173 14.61 -15.49 -8.84
C GLY A 173 13.45 -14.97 -9.69
N LYS A 174 12.29 -14.73 -9.07
CA LYS A 174 11.14 -14.11 -9.74
C LYS A 174 11.43 -12.67 -10.18
N ALA A 175 12.13 -11.88 -9.38
CA ALA A 175 12.53 -10.52 -9.76
C ALA A 175 13.43 -10.52 -11.00
N CYS A 176 14.35 -11.48 -11.10
CA CYS A 176 15.18 -11.67 -12.30
C CYS A 176 14.36 -12.08 -13.52
N SER A 177 13.48 -13.06 -13.38
CA SER A 177 12.69 -13.59 -14.51
C SER A 177 11.79 -12.55 -15.16
N ILE A 178 11.35 -11.53 -14.40
CA ILE A 178 10.53 -10.41 -14.89
C ILE A 178 11.33 -9.15 -15.23
N GLY A 179 12.68 -9.23 -15.22
CA GLY A 179 13.56 -8.12 -15.57
C GLY A 179 13.63 -6.96 -14.59
N LYS A 180 13.22 -7.18 -13.32
CA LYS A 180 13.33 -6.18 -12.24
C LYS A 180 14.70 -6.16 -11.57
N MET A 181 15.48 -7.20 -11.76
CA MET A 181 16.81 -7.39 -11.20
C MET A 181 17.68 -8.12 -12.24
N SER A 182 18.91 -7.69 -12.43
CA SER A 182 19.89 -8.41 -13.24
C SER A 182 20.41 -9.64 -12.49
N LYS A 183 21.07 -10.57 -13.20
CA LYS A 183 21.68 -11.73 -12.57
C LYS A 183 22.78 -11.34 -11.58
N THR A 184 23.63 -10.36 -11.96
CA THR A 184 24.69 -9.84 -11.08
C THR A 184 24.14 -9.23 -9.80
N GLU A 185 23.06 -8.42 -9.89
CA GLU A 185 22.41 -7.86 -8.70
C GLU A 185 21.82 -8.96 -7.81
N ALA A 186 21.27 -10.03 -8.40
CA ALA A 186 20.74 -11.16 -7.66
C ALA A 186 21.86 -11.94 -6.92
N ASP A 187 22.99 -12.16 -7.56
CA ASP A 187 24.14 -12.85 -6.95
C ASP A 187 24.68 -12.04 -5.76
N VAL A 188 24.85 -10.71 -5.92
CA VAL A 188 25.22 -9.80 -4.82
C VAL A 188 24.20 -9.83 -3.69
N ALA A 189 22.91 -9.84 -3.99
CA ALA A 189 21.85 -9.90 -2.98
C ALA A 189 21.88 -11.21 -2.19
N LYS A 190 22.18 -12.34 -2.84
CA LYS A 190 22.31 -13.63 -2.18
C LYS A 190 23.55 -13.69 -1.27
N GLU A 191 24.68 -13.13 -1.71
CA GLU A 191 25.89 -13.02 -0.89
C GLU A 191 25.71 -12.11 0.32
N ALA A 192 24.84 -11.11 0.23
CA ALA A 192 24.51 -10.20 1.31
C ALA A 192 23.46 -10.76 2.31
N PHE A 193 22.93 -11.97 2.06
CA PHE A 193 21.99 -12.65 2.95
C PHE A 193 22.71 -13.70 3.80
N ARG A 194 22.48 -13.64 5.10
CA ARG A 194 22.97 -14.59 6.09
C ARG A 194 21.85 -14.96 7.06
N GLY A 195 22.08 -15.98 7.90
CA GLY A 195 21.14 -16.29 8.97
C GLY A 195 21.41 -17.61 9.65
N GLY A 196 20.50 -18.00 10.51
CA GLY A 196 20.54 -19.20 11.34
C GLY A 196 19.54 -19.11 12.47
N THR A 197 19.84 -19.75 13.59
CA THR A 197 18.95 -19.83 14.75
C THR A 197 19.45 -19.04 15.96
N ASP A 198 20.69 -18.53 15.93
CA ASP A 198 21.32 -17.83 17.03
C ASP A 198 21.08 -16.30 16.94
N TYR A 199 20.48 -15.74 18.01
CA TYR A 199 20.27 -14.31 18.16
C TYR A 199 21.55 -13.48 18.22
N SER A 200 22.69 -14.08 18.63
CA SER A 200 23.99 -13.40 18.65
C SER A 200 24.41 -12.89 17.26
N ASN A 201 23.92 -13.50 16.19
CA ASN A 201 24.14 -13.05 14.82
C ASN A 201 23.54 -11.67 14.51
N LEU A 202 22.66 -11.14 15.38
CA LEU A 202 22.02 -9.82 15.24
C LEU A 202 22.81 -8.70 15.92
N GLY A 203 23.91 -9.02 16.60
CA GLY A 203 24.71 -8.08 17.39
C GLY A 203 25.19 -6.85 16.63
N ASP A 204 25.51 -7.01 15.34
CA ASP A 204 26.01 -5.92 14.47
C ASP A 204 24.92 -5.26 13.61
N CYS A 205 23.64 -5.63 13.77
CA CYS A 205 22.55 -5.03 13.02
C CYS A 205 22.29 -3.58 13.43
N ASP A 206 22.02 -2.72 12.46
CA ASP A 206 21.66 -1.32 12.70
C ASP A 206 20.19 -1.19 13.09
N LEU A 207 19.34 -2.06 12.53
CA LEU A 207 17.90 -2.14 12.82
C LEU A 207 17.49 -3.61 12.70
N VAL A 208 16.65 -4.08 13.64
CA VAL A 208 16.07 -5.43 13.60
C VAL A 208 14.55 -5.32 13.46
N ILE A 209 13.97 -6.10 12.54
CA ILE A 209 12.51 -6.18 12.32
C ILE A 209 12.03 -7.57 12.73
N GLU A 210 11.18 -7.61 13.74
CA GLU A 210 10.48 -8.82 14.15
C GLU A 210 9.23 -9.04 13.29
N ALA A 211 9.11 -10.24 12.74
CA ALA A 211 8.02 -10.70 11.89
C ALA A 211 7.60 -12.15 12.22
N VAL A 212 7.59 -12.50 13.53
CA VAL A 212 7.17 -13.80 14.03
C VAL A 212 5.65 -13.89 14.17
N PHE A 213 5.16 -14.99 14.76
CA PHE A 213 3.74 -15.23 14.98
C PHE A 213 3.06 -14.08 15.75
N GLU A 214 1.80 -13.77 15.38
CA GLU A 214 1.04 -12.64 15.92
C GLU A 214 0.43 -12.96 17.29
N ASP A 215 1.32 -13.05 18.29
CA ASP A 215 0.99 -13.30 19.70
C ASP A 215 1.81 -12.41 20.61
N MET A 216 1.18 -11.79 21.60
CA MET A 216 1.81 -10.81 22.48
C MET A 216 2.93 -11.43 23.33
N GLY A 217 2.72 -12.65 23.86
CA GLY A 217 3.71 -13.34 24.68
C GLY A 217 4.95 -13.68 23.85
N VAL A 218 4.73 -14.28 22.67
CA VAL A 218 5.82 -14.62 21.74
C VAL A 218 6.63 -13.38 21.35
N LYS A 219 5.96 -12.26 21.05
CA LYS A 219 6.66 -11.03 20.66
C LYS A 219 7.45 -10.42 21.82
N LYS A 220 6.90 -10.41 23.03
CA LYS A 220 7.63 -9.95 24.24
C LYS A 220 8.87 -10.80 24.49
N ASP A 221 8.77 -12.11 24.37
CA ASP A 221 9.93 -13.03 24.52
C ASP A 221 11.02 -12.78 23.48
N VAL A 222 10.61 -12.54 22.22
CA VAL A 222 11.55 -12.18 21.14
C VAL A 222 12.20 -10.83 21.43
N PHE A 223 11.45 -9.81 21.85
CA PHE A 223 12.01 -8.49 22.17
C PHE A 223 12.97 -8.51 23.33
N ALA A 224 12.73 -9.32 24.37
CA ALA A 224 13.67 -9.54 25.47
C ALA A 224 15.01 -10.17 24.97
N LYS A 225 14.92 -11.15 24.06
CA LYS A 225 16.12 -11.74 23.42
C LYS A 225 16.85 -10.73 22.53
N LEU A 226 16.13 -9.90 21.78
CA LEU A 226 16.70 -8.84 20.96
C LEU A 226 17.42 -7.78 21.81
N ASP A 227 16.83 -7.41 22.94
CA ASP A 227 17.43 -6.47 23.88
C ASP A 227 18.78 -6.96 24.40
N ALA A 228 18.89 -8.25 24.71
CA ALA A 228 20.13 -8.87 25.17
C ALA A 228 21.18 -9.07 24.07
N ALA A 229 20.74 -9.33 22.83
CA ALA A 229 21.63 -9.72 21.73
C ALA A 229 22.12 -8.54 20.88
N THR A 230 21.46 -7.38 20.91
CA THR A 230 21.77 -6.22 20.04
C THR A 230 22.46 -5.10 20.81
N ARG A 231 23.16 -4.23 20.06
CA ARG A 231 23.75 -3.01 20.63
C ARG A 231 22.67 -2.08 21.18
N SER A 232 23.02 -1.28 22.18
CA SER A 232 22.10 -0.33 22.82
C SER A 232 21.49 0.70 21.85
N ASN A 233 22.17 1.00 20.75
CA ASN A 233 21.69 1.94 19.73
C ASN A 233 20.96 1.26 18.54
N THR A 234 20.87 -0.07 18.51
CA THR A 234 20.12 -0.77 17.47
C THR A 234 18.63 -0.46 17.60
N VAL A 235 17.99 -0.03 16.51
CA VAL A 235 16.53 0.18 16.49
C VAL A 235 15.83 -1.17 16.40
N LEU A 236 14.84 -1.39 17.27
CA LEU A 236 14.02 -2.59 17.28
C LEU A 236 12.64 -2.27 16.73
N ALA A 237 12.21 -3.01 15.72
CA ALA A 237 10.94 -2.80 15.07
C ALA A 237 10.09 -4.07 15.07
N THR A 238 8.77 -3.94 15.29
CA THR A 238 7.83 -5.05 15.09
C THR A 238 7.00 -4.81 13.83
N ASN A 239 6.75 -5.89 13.08
CA ASN A 239 5.84 -5.88 11.93
C ASN A 239 4.43 -6.38 12.32
N THR A 240 4.03 -6.23 13.57
CA THR A 240 2.67 -6.57 14.00
C THR A 240 1.63 -5.80 13.19
N SER A 241 0.46 -6.40 13.00
CA SER A 241 -0.67 -5.77 12.31
C SER A 241 -1.77 -5.27 13.25
N TYR A 242 -1.78 -5.74 14.52
CA TYR A 242 -2.89 -5.51 15.45
C TYR A 242 -2.45 -5.32 16.90
N LEU A 243 -1.29 -5.84 17.29
CA LEU A 243 -0.87 -5.82 18.68
C LEU A 243 -0.37 -4.43 19.11
N ASP A 244 -0.58 -4.13 20.38
CA ASP A 244 -0.11 -2.89 20.99
C ASP A 244 1.43 -2.88 21.04
N VAL A 245 2.04 -1.97 20.26
CA VAL A 245 3.49 -1.83 20.17
C VAL A 245 4.10 -1.25 21.44
N ASP A 246 3.35 -0.42 22.19
CA ASP A 246 3.78 0.09 23.48
C ASP A 246 3.87 -1.02 24.52
N GLU A 247 2.97 -2.02 24.48
CA GLU A 247 3.04 -3.21 25.33
C GLU A 247 4.23 -4.12 24.96
N ILE A 248 4.55 -4.25 23.66
CA ILE A 248 5.74 -4.98 23.22
C ILE A 248 7.00 -4.26 23.70
N ALA A 249 7.04 -2.92 23.61
CA ALA A 249 8.18 -2.11 24.02
C ALA A 249 8.53 -2.23 25.51
N LYS A 250 7.60 -2.66 26.36
CA LYS A 250 7.87 -2.91 27.79
C LYS A 250 8.80 -4.12 28.04
N ALA A 251 9.02 -4.97 27.04
CA ALA A 251 9.89 -6.14 27.16
C ALA A 251 11.39 -5.82 26.98
N VAL A 252 11.75 -4.56 26.70
CA VAL A 252 13.14 -4.12 26.54
C VAL A 252 13.52 -3.10 27.60
N ASN A 253 14.82 -3.05 27.96
CA ASN A 253 15.33 -2.11 28.97
C ASN A 253 15.20 -0.66 28.51
N ASP A 254 15.47 -0.39 27.21
CA ASP A 254 15.29 0.93 26.61
C ASP A 254 14.17 0.92 25.55
N PRO A 255 12.93 1.23 25.93
CA PRO A 255 11.79 1.28 25.02
C PRO A 255 11.87 2.44 24.02
N THR A 256 12.81 3.39 24.17
CA THR A 256 12.94 4.53 23.25
C THR A 256 13.44 4.12 21.86
N ARG A 257 14.05 2.94 21.75
CA ARG A 257 14.51 2.36 20.48
C ARG A 257 13.49 1.48 19.77
N VAL A 258 12.26 1.36 20.33
CA VAL A 258 11.21 0.48 19.77
C VAL A 258 10.20 1.29 18.97
N ILE A 259 9.98 0.84 17.73
CA ILE A 259 8.98 1.38 16.78
C ILE A 259 8.18 0.25 16.13
N GLY A 260 7.04 0.57 15.52
CA GLY A 260 6.38 -0.35 14.58
C GLY A 260 6.74 -0.04 13.14
N LEU A 261 6.97 -1.07 12.34
CA LEU A 261 7.14 -1.00 10.88
C LEU A 261 6.18 -1.98 10.22
N HIS A 262 4.94 -1.54 10.01
CA HIS A 262 3.89 -2.38 9.45
C HIS A 262 3.97 -2.40 7.92
N PHE A 263 4.52 -3.49 7.39
CA PHE A 263 4.60 -3.77 5.95
C PHE A 263 3.35 -4.50 5.47
N PHE A 264 3.05 -4.36 4.19
CA PHE A 264 1.91 -5.01 3.53
C PHE A 264 2.37 -6.15 2.62
N SER A 265 1.61 -7.25 2.62
CA SER A 265 1.95 -8.45 1.83
C SER A 265 1.63 -8.27 0.34
N PRO A 266 2.55 -8.66 -0.57
CA PRO A 266 3.95 -9.06 -0.38
C PRO A 266 4.86 -7.86 -0.11
N ALA A 267 5.69 -7.91 0.94
CA ALA A 267 6.43 -6.73 1.43
C ALA A 267 7.40 -6.13 0.41
N HIS A 268 7.99 -6.92 -0.49
CA HIS A 268 8.88 -6.45 -1.57
C HIS A 268 8.14 -5.85 -2.78
N VAL A 269 6.79 -5.92 -2.81
CA VAL A 269 5.94 -5.41 -3.90
C VAL A 269 5.11 -4.22 -3.46
N MET A 270 4.44 -4.33 -2.32
CA MET A 270 3.52 -3.31 -1.80
C MET A 270 4.27 -2.03 -1.45
N LYS A 271 3.69 -0.89 -1.82
CA LYS A 271 4.33 0.41 -1.65
C LYS A 271 4.19 1.00 -0.26
N LEU A 272 3.10 0.69 0.44
CA LEU A 272 2.81 1.28 1.74
C LEU A 272 3.72 0.72 2.83
N LEU A 273 4.16 1.61 3.73
CA LEU A 273 4.75 1.30 5.02
C LEU A 273 4.12 2.22 6.06
N GLU A 274 3.42 1.68 7.04
CA GLU A 274 3.00 2.42 8.22
C GLU A 274 4.13 2.40 9.25
N VAL A 275 4.61 3.59 9.63
CA VAL A 275 5.57 3.78 10.74
C VAL A 275 4.77 4.09 11.99
N ILE A 276 4.78 3.15 12.94
CA ILE A 276 3.98 3.25 14.16
C ILE A 276 4.79 3.95 15.23
N VAL A 277 4.26 5.07 15.68
CA VAL A 277 4.89 5.98 16.65
C VAL A 277 4.48 5.54 18.05
N THR A 278 5.36 4.82 18.75
CA THR A 278 5.14 4.45 20.15
C THR A 278 5.25 5.66 21.06
N ALA A 279 4.66 5.57 22.24
CA ALA A 279 4.66 6.66 23.23
C ALA A 279 6.08 7.12 23.59
N LYS A 280 7.03 6.18 23.68
CA LYS A 280 8.41 6.42 24.11
C LYS A 280 9.44 6.48 22.99
N ALA A 281 9.09 6.19 21.74
CA ALA A 281 10.05 6.17 20.63
C ALA A 281 10.88 7.45 20.55
N SER A 282 12.19 7.28 20.45
CA SER A 282 13.12 8.42 20.24
C SER A 282 12.98 9.02 18.85
N ALA A 283 13.36 10.27 18.71
CA ALA A 283 13.40 10.98 17.45
C ALA A 283 14.28 10.24 16.40
N ASP A 284 15.43 9.74 16.84
CA ASP A 284 16.40 9.04 15.98
C ASP A 284 15.89 7.66 15.55
N ALA A 285 15.20 6.91 16.41
CA ALA A 285 14.57 5.63 16.06
C ALA A 285 13.49 5.84 14.98
N LEU A 286 12.62 6.84 15.15
CA LEU A 286 11.59 7.19 14.17
C LEU A 286 12.22 7.66 12.84
N ALA A 287 13.24 8.53 12.89
CA ALA A 287 13.96 8.98 11.69
C ALA A 287 14.63 7.81 10.96
N THR A 288 15.15 6.83 11.71
CA THR A 288 15.77 5.62 11.15
C THR A 288 14.74 4.73 10.44
N GLY A 289 13.56 4.51 11.04
CA GLY A 289 12.45 3.79 10.39
C GLY A 289 11.97 4.48 9.11
N ILE A 290 11.83 5.81 9.14
CA ILE A 290 11.50 6.62 7.95
C ILE A 290 12.59 6.48 6.87
N SER A 291 13.86 6.56 7.26
CA SER A 291 15.00 6.41 6.33
C SER A 291 15.02 5.04 5.67
N LEU A 292 14.76 3.97 6.42
CA LEU A 292 14.58 2.62 5.87
C LEU A 292 13.44 2.61 4.84
N GLY A 293 12.28 3.13 5.19
CA GLY A 293 11.13 3.19 4.29
C GLY A 293 11.46 3.90 2.96
N HIS A 294 12.14 5.03 3.00
CA HIS A 294 12.61 5.74 1.79
C HIS A 294 13.61 4.92 0.98
N ARG A 295 14.58 4.26 1.64
CA ARG A 295 15.56 3.40 0.97
C ARG A 295 14.89 2.21 0.27
N LEU A 296 13.84 1.66 0.87
CA LEU A 296 13.02 0.60 0.28
C LEU A 296 12.01 1.13 -0.76
N LYS A 297 12.03 2.41 -1.10
CA LYS A 297 11.11 3.10 -2.03
C LYS A 297 9.65 2.93 -1.63
N LYS A 298 9.37 2.95 -0.32
CA LYS A 298 8.01 2.89 0.22
C LYS A 298 7.37 4.27 0.29
N THR A 299 6.06 4.29 0.19
CA THR A 299 5.24 5.43 0.60
C THR A 299 4.98 5.30 2.09
N ILE A 300 5.46 6.25 2.87
CA ILE A 300 5.39 6.19 4.33
C ILE A 300 4.13 6.89 4.81
N ALA A 301 3.43 6.25 5.75
CA ALA A 301 2.37 6.86 6.54
C ALA A 301 2.71 6.75 8.03
N ALA A 302 2.61 7.84 8.78
CA ALA A 302 2.79 7.83 10.22
C ALA A 302 1.47 7.48 10.90
N ALA A 303 1.51 6.55 11.85
CA ALA A 303 0.36 6.15 12.64
C ALA A 303 0.69 6.08 14.12
N GLY A 304 -0.25 6.42 14.98
CA GLY A 304 -0.23 6.12 16.40
C GLY A 304 -0.51 4.63 16.66
N VAL A 305 -0.37 4.22 17.93
CA VAL A 305 -0.66 2.85 18.38
C VAL A 305 -2.17 2.69 18.57
N CYS A 306 -2.78 1.76 17.82
CA CYS A 306 -4.14 1.27 18.02
C CYS A 306 -4.33 -0.09 17.35
N ASP A 307 -5.42 -0.81 17.68
CA ASP A 307 -5.75 -2.10 17.03
C ASP A 307 -5.98 -1.94 15.52
N GLY A 308 -5.09 -2.52 14.71
CA GLY A 308 -5.18 -2.48 13.24
C GLY A 308 -4.66 -1.18 12.61
N PHE A 309 -4.05 -0.29 13.39
CA PHE A 309 -3.50 1.00 12.97
C PHE A 309 -4.48 1.80 12.09
N ILE A 310 -4.02 2.37 10.99
CA ILE A 310 -4.91 3.11 10.09
C ILE A 310 -5.62 2.15 9.11
N GLY A 311 -4.83 1.39 8.37
CA GLY A 311 -5.35 0.67 7.21
C GLY A 311 -6.24 -0.50 7.54
N ASN A 312 -5.83 -1.39 8.44
CA ASN A 312 -6.62 -2.55 8.86
C ASN A 312 -7.88 -2.13 9.64
N ARG A 313 -7.81 -1.06 10.40
CA ARG A 313 -8.95 -0.51 11.13
C ARG A 313 -10.04 -0.03 10.16
N ILE A 314 -9.69 0.76 9.14
CA ILE A 314 -10.64 1.19 8.11
C ILE A 314 -11.15 -0.01 7.30
N MET A 315 -10.27 -0.95 6.95
CA MET A 315 -10.66 -2.17 6.25
C MET A 315 -11.71 -2.95 7.04
N SER A 316 -11.54 -3.09 8.34
CA SER A 316 -12.49 -3.76 9.21
C SER A 316 -13.85 -3.06 9.24
N ALA A 317 -13.88 -1.71 9.21
CA ALA A 317 -15.11 -0.94 9.19
C ALA A 317 -15.91 -1.15 7.90
N TYR A 318 -15.29 -0.99 6.72
CA TYR A 318 -16.03 -1.14 5.47
C TYR A 318 -16.35 -2.61 5.15
N ARG A 319 -15.56 -3.58 5.61
CA ARG A 319 -15.90 -5.01 5.49
C ARG A 319 -17.10 -5.37 6.34
N ARG A 320 -17.16 -4.90 7.57
CA ARG A 320 -18.33 -5.06 8.45
C ARG A 320 -19.59 -4.47 7.81
N GLU A 321 -19.49 -3.31 7.16
CA GLU A 321 -20.60 -2.72 6.43
C GLU A 321 -21.01 -3.57 5.22
N ALA A 322 -20.04 -4.16 4.50
CA ALA A 322 -20.33 -5.10 3.42
C ALA A 322 -21.05 -6.36 3.95
N ASP A 323 -20.63 -6.89 5.10
CA ASP A 323 -21.29 -8.03 5.74
C ASP A 323 -22.75 -7.67 6.14
N TYR A 324 -22.99 -6.46 6.66
CA TYR A 324 -24.35 -6.00 6.94
C TYR A 324 -25.21 -5.93 5.67
N MET A 325 -24.65 -5.41 4.58
CA MET A 325 -25.38 -5.28 3.31
C MET A 325 -25.80 -6.61 2.73
N ILE A 326 -25.02 -7.68 2.85
CA ILE A 326 -25.44 -9.00 2.36
C ILE A 326 -26.56 -9.60 3.20
N GLU A 327 -26.64 -9.35 4.51
CA GLU A 327 -27.84 -9.68 5.30
C GLU A 327 -29.03 -8.81 4.92
N ASP A 328 -28.83 -7.51 4.67
CA ASP A 328 -29.88 -6.55 4.35
C ASP A 328 -30.55 -6.81 2.99
N GLY A 329 -29.85 -7.43 2.03
CA GLY A 329 -30.44 -7.78 0.74
C GLY A 329 -29.53 -7.78 -0.47
N ALA A 330 -28.28 -7.30 -0.36
CA ALA A 330 -27.30 -7.41 -1.42
C ALA A 330 -26.74 -8.86 -1.53
N LEU A 331 -26.08 -9.14 -2.66
CA LEU A 331 -25.30 -10.36 -2.86
C LEU A 331 -23.80 -10.03 -2.98
N PRO A 332 -22.88 -10.96 -2.68
CA PRO A 332 -21.45 -10.71 -2.73
C PRO A 332 -20.96 -10.10 -4.05
N HIS A 333 -21.47 -10.59 -5.19
CA HIS A 333 -21.08 -10.09 -6.50
C HIS A 333 -21.58 -8.66 -6.77
N GLU A 334 -22.75 -8.27 -6.24
CA GLU A 334 -23.27 -6.90 -6.40
C GLU A 334 -22.41 -5.88 -5.67
N VAL A 335 -21.95 -6.25 -4.46
CA VAL A 335 -21.00 -5.43 -3.67
C VAL A 335 -19.66 -5.35 -4.39
N ASP A 336 -19.13 -6.47 -4.86
CA ASP A 336 -17.85 -6.53 -5.56
C ASP A 336 -17.88 -5.77 -6.90
N GLU A 337 -18.98 -5.83 -7.64
CA GLU A 337 -19.20 -5.05 -8.86
C GLU A 337 -19.29 -3.55 -8.56
N ALA A 338 -19.96 -3.15 -7.48
CA ALA A 338 -20.01 -1.74 -7.08
C ALA A 338 -18.61 -1.18 -6.83
N MET A 339 -17.77 -1.94 -6.14
CA MET A 339 -16.38 -1.58 -5.84
C MET A 339 -15.51 -1.52 -7.08
N THR A 340 -15.56 -2.54 -7.94
CA THR A 340 -14.74 -2.61 -9.15
C THR A 340 -15.15 -1.57 -10.20
N ASN A 341 -16.43 -1.27 -10.32
CA ASN A 341 -16.94 -0.18 -11.18
C ASN A 341 -16.54 1.21 -10.64
N PHE A 342 -16.42 1.38 -9.32
CA PHE A 342 -15.88 2.60 -8.73
C PHE A 342 -14.40 2.78 -9.04
N GLY A 343 -13.65 1.67 -9.23
CA GLY A 343 -12.26 1.68 -9.64
C GLY A 343 -11.30 0.87 -8.76
N PHE A 344 -11.79 0.17 -7.75
CA PHE A 344 -10.96 -0.77 -7.00
C PHE A 344 -10.49 -1.92 -7.90
N PRO A 345 -9.28 -2.46 -7.69
CA PRO A 345 -8.76 -3.56 -8.51
C PRO A 345 -9.53 -4.87 -8.29
N MET A 346 -10.19 -5.02 -7.13
CA MET A 346 -10.91 -6.21 -6.71
C MET A 346 -12.03 -5.82 -5.74
N GLY A 347 -13.09 -6.60 -5.71
CA GLY A 347 -14.16 -6.44 -4.74
C GLY A 347 -13.81 -6.98 -3.36
N ILE A 348 -14.65 -6.68 -2.38
CA ILE A 348 -14.41 -6.97 -0.95
C ILE A 348 -14.42 -8.47 -0.69
N PHE A 349 -15.40 -9.19 -1.23
CA PHE A 349 -15.57 -10.64 -1.01
C PHE A 349 -14.56 -11.46 -1.81
N ALA A 350 -14.26 -11.04 -3.05
CA ALA A 350 -13.18 -11.66 -3.85
C ALA A 350 -11.80 -11.46 -3.21
N MET A 351 -11.56 -10.34 -2.51
CA MET A 351 -10.34 -10.10 -1.76
C MET A 351 -10.25 -10.99 -0.51
N GLN A 352 -11.37 -11.22 0.18
CA GLN A 352 -11.43 -12.15 1.31
C GLN A 352 -11.08 -13.58 0.86
N ASP A 353 -11.63 -14.04 -0.26
CA ASP A 353 -11.32 -15.34 -0.83
C ASP A 353 -9.86 -15.48 -1.28
N LEU A 354 -9.25 -14.39 -1.75
CA LEU A 354 -7.83 -14.36 -2.11
C LEU A 354 -6.93 -14.47 -0.88
N ALA A 355 -7.29 -13.78 0.21
CA ALA A 355 -6.52 -13.79 1.46
C ALA A 355 -6.68 -15.11 2.23
N GLY A 356 -7.83 -15.74 2.14
CA GLY A 356 -8.25 -16.90 2.90
C GLY A 356 -9.13 -16.50 4.08
N LEU A 357 -10.36 -17.04 4.11
CA LEU A 357 -11.37 -16.72 5.13
C LEU A 357 -10.99 -17.22 6.53
N ASP A 358 -10.17 -18.27 6.63
CA ASP A 358 -9.68 -18.83 7.88
C ASP A 358 -8.87 -17.85 8.73
N ILE A 359 -8.08 -16.96 8.08
CA ILE A 359 -7.29 -15.93 8.77
C ILE A 359 -8.24 -14.97 9.52
N ALA A 360 -9.24 -14.46 8.81
CA ALA A 360 -10.22 -13.56 9.41
C ALA A 360 -11.11 -14.29 10.43
N TRP A 361 -11.38 -15.58 10.22
CA TRP A 361 -12.13 -16.41 11.16
C TRP A 361 -11.42 -16.58 12.49
N ALA A 362 -10.13 -16.87 12.48
CA ALA A 362 -9.31 -16.92 13.70
C ALA A 362 -9.37 -15.60 14.49
N MET A 363 -9.34 -14.46 13.80
CA MET A 363 -9.48 -13.15 14.44
C MET A 363 -10.89 -12.93 15.01
N ARG A 364 -11.95 -13.31 14.29
CA ARG A 364 -13.33 -13.19 14.75
C ARG A 364 -13.58 -14.04 16.00
N LYS A 365 -13.03 -15.26 16.05
CA LYS A 365 -13.08 -16.14 17.24
C LYS A 365 -12.38 -15.49 18.43
N ARG A 366 -11.20 -14.89 18.24
CA ARG A 366 -10.49 -14.16 19.30
C ARG A 366 -11.29 -12.98 19.84
N ARG A 367 -11.91 -12.20 18.94
CA ARG A 367 -12.74 -11.04 19.31
C ARG A 367 -14.09 -11.41 19.90
N ALA A 368 -14.58 -12.63 19.70
CA ALA A 368 -15.87 -13.06 20.22
C ALA A 368 -15.98 -12.93 21.76
N VAL A 369 -14.85 -13.12 22.47
CA VAL A 369 -14.76 -13.00 23.94
C VAL A 369 -15.00 -11.58 24.43
N THR A 370 -14.62 -10.56 23.65
CA THR A 370 -14.69 -9.14 24.04
C THR A 370 -15.77 -8.36 23.27
N ARG A 371 -16.49 -9.02 22.36
CA ARG A 371 -17.54 -8.38 21.55
C ARG A 371 -18.70 -7.93 22.46
N PRO A 372 -19.14 -6.65 22.34
CA PRO A 372 -20.34 -6.20 23.03
C PRO A 372 -21.58 -7.02 22.66
N ALA A 373 -22.42 -7.37 23.62
CA ALA A 373 -23.61 -8.21 23.39
C ALA A 373 -24.64 -7.56 22.45
N ASN A 374 -24.63 -6.23 22.35
CA ASN A 374 -25.54 -5.45 21.49
C ASN A 374 -24.93 -5.14 20.10
N GLU A 375 -23.72 -5.61 19.80
CA GLU A 375 -23.11 -5.44 18.48
C GLU A 375 -23.77 -6.37 17.47
N ARG A 376 -24.27 -5.80 16.35
CA ARG A 376 -24.75 -6.63 15.22
C ARG A 376 -23.58 -7.46 14.68
N TYR A 377 -23.77 -8.76 14.65
CA TYR A 377 -22.77 -9.69 14.13
C TYR A 377 -23.31 -10.53 12.99
N VAL A 378 -22.55 -10.63 11.89
CA VAL A 378 -22.90 -11.41 10.70
C VAL A 378 -22.14 -12.73 10.73
N GLU A 379 -22.86 -13.84 10.84
CA GLU A 379 -22.26 -15.19 10.98
C GLU A 379 -21.97 -15.87 9.65
N ILE A 380 -22.40 -15.29 8.51
CA ILE A 380 -22.31 -15.92 7.17
C ILE A 380 -20.88 -16.37 6.85
N ALA A 381 -19.88 -15.50 7.10
CA ALA A 381 -18.48 -15.84 6.87
C ALA A 381 -17.96 -16.96 7.80
N ASP A 382 -18.54 -17.10 9.01
CA ASP A 382 -18.21 -18.21 9.92
C ASP A 382 -18.80 -19.51 9.40
N ARG A 383 -20.05 -19.49 8.93
CA ARG A 383 -20.70 -20.66 8.30
C ARG A 383 -19.94 -21.16 7.07
N LEU A 384 -19.40 -20.22 6.26
CA LEU A 384 -18.55 -20.61 5.13
C LEU A 384 -17.28 -21.33 5.63
N CYS A 385 -16.65 -20.84 6.69
CA CYS A 385 -15.46 -21.47 7.26
C CYS A 385 -15.77 -22.82 7.91
N GLU A 386 -16.93 -22.97 8.59
CA GLU A 386 -17.41 -24.24 9.15
C GLU A 386 -17.63 -25.29 8.05
N ALA A 387 -18.02 -24.86 6.84
CA ALA A 387 -18.14 -25.70 5.65
C ALA A 387 -16.81 -25.84 4.86
N GLU A 388 -15.65 -25.53 5.49
CA GLU A 388 -14.31 -25.61 4.89
C GLU A 388 -14.12 -24.77 3.61
N ARG A 389 -14.96 -23.75 3.42
CA ARG A 389 -14.91 -22.83 2.29
C ARG A 389 -13.96 -21.67 2.63
N PHE A 390 -12.64 -21.88 2.46
CA PHE A 390 -11.62 -20.91 2.83
C PHE A 390 -11.19 -19.99 1.69
N GLY A 391 -11.92 -19.96 0.59
CA GLY A 391 -11.61 -19.14 -0.57
C GLY A 391 -10.80 -19.88 -1.64
N ARG A 392 -9.97 -19.17 -2.38
CA ARG A 392 -9.21 -19.72 -3.52
C ARG A 392 -8.35 -20.94 -3.18
N LYS A 393 -7.80 -20.99 -1.98
CA LYS A 393 -6.92 -22.09 -1.54
C LYS A 393 -7.65 -23.42 -1.35
N SER A 394 -8.93 -23.38 -1.01
CA SER A 394 -9.80 -24.56 -0.92
C SER A 394 -10.68 -24.78 -2.16
N GLY A 395 -10.56 -23.89 -3.18
CA GLY A 395 -11.37 -23.93 -4.38
C GLY A 395 -12.76 -23.32 -4.24
N LYS A 396 -13.25 -23.08 -3.03
CA LYS A 396 -14.54 -22.46 -2.71
C LYS A 396 -14.42 -21.49 -1.53
N GLY A 397 -15.14 -20.38 -1.60
CA GLY A 397 -15.29 -19.39 -0.55
C GLY A 397 -16.63 -18.68 -0.71
N TRP A 398 -16.62 -17.35 -0.81
CA TRP A 398 -17.76 -16.56 -1.27
C TRP A 398 -18.15 -16.88 -2.72
N TYR A 399 -17.13 -17.31 -3.51
CA TYR A 399 -17.25 -17.73 -4.90
C TYR A 399 -16.77 -19.17 -5.07
N ASP A 400 -17.21 -19.80 -6.17
CA ASP A 400 -16.67 -21.08 -6.63
C ASP A 400 -15.57 -20.85 -7.66
N TYR A 401 -14.37 -21.38 -7.39
CA TYR A 401 -13.16 -21.27 -8.23
C TYR A 401 -12.88 -22.55 -9.04
N SER A 402 -13.75 -23.55 -8.99
CA SER A 402 -13.56 -24.83 -9.68
C SER A 402 -13.50 -24.68 -11.21
N GLN A 403 -14.29 -23.75 -11.75
CA GLN A 403 -14.40 -23.52 -13.20
C GLN A 403 -13.65 -22.29 -13.70
N SER A 404 -13.34 -21.32 -12.83
CA SER A 404 -12.73 -20.05 -13.20
C SER A 404 -11.82 -19.50 -12.11
N LYS A 405 -10.62 -19.05 -12.49
CA LYS A 405 -9.70 -18.36 -11.55
C LYS A 405 -10.26 -17.04 -11.01
N SER A 406 -11.21 -16.43 -11.69
CA SER A 406 -11.91 -15.21 -11.21
C SER A 406 -13.03 -15.51 -10.23
N GLY A 407 -13.44 -16.77 -10.10
CA GLY A 407 -14.61 -17.20 -9.34
C GLY A 407 -15.90 -16.97 -10.10
N VAL A 408 -16.89 -17.80 -9.79
CA VAL A 408 -18.28 -17.65 -10.25
C VAL A 408 -19.19 -17.58 -9.03
N THR A 409 -20.35 -16.93 -9.18
CA THR A 409 -21.36 -16.89 -8.12
C THR A 409 -21.82 -18.31 -7.78
N ASP A 410 -21.97 -18.58 -6.49
CA ASP A 410 -22.35 -19.90 -5.98
C ASP A 410 -23.78 -19.84 -5.38
N PRO A 411 -24.74 -20.59 -5.92
CA PRO A 411 -26.10 -20.63 -5.38
C PRO A 411 -26.16 -21.12 -3.92
N GLU A 412 -25.22 -21.97 -3.49
CA GLU A 412 -25.15 -22.42 -2.08
C GLU A 412 -24.90 -21.25 -1.13
N VAL A 413 -24.04 -20.31 -1.55
CA VAL A 413 -23.75 -19.09 -0.76
C VAL A 413 -24.97 -18.18 -0.71
N THR A 414 -25.70 -18.05 -1.82
CA THR A 414 -26.94 -17.26 -1.87
C THR A 414 -27.98 -17.86 -0.91
N ALA A 415 -28.21 -19.17 -0.96
CA ALA A 415 -29.13 -19.86 -0.07
C ALA A 415 -28.72 -19.72 1.41
N LEU A 416 -27.43 -19.80 1.72
CA LEU A 416 -26.91 -19.58 3.08
C LEU A 416 -27.20 -18.16 3.58
N ILE A 417 -26.98 -17.14 2.74
CA ILE A 417 -27.25 -15.75 3.08
C ILE A 417 -28.75 -15.54 3.38
N GLU A 418 -29.62 -16.12 2.55
CA GLU A 418 -31.08 -16.01 2.70
C GLU A 418 -31.53 -16.71 3.99
N ALA A 419 -31.06 -17.92 4.27
CA ALA A 419 -31.38 -18.67 5.48
C ALA A 419 -30.92 -17.94 6.75
N GLU A 420 -29.72 -17.34 6.77
CA GLU A 420 -29.24 -16.57 7.92
C GLU A 420 -30.03 -15.29 8.16
N ALA A 421 -30.44 -14.59 7.10
CA ALA A 421 -31.30 -13.42 7.22
C ALA A 421 -32.70 -13.81 7.75
N GLU A 422 -33.30 -14.91 7.26
CA GLU A 422 -34.57 -15.42 7.74
C GLU A 422 -34.50 -15.84 9.21
N ARG A 423 -33.44 -16.57 9.62
CA ARG A 423 -33.19 -16.95 11.02
C ARG A 423 -33.16 -15.75 11.96
N LYS A 424 -32.66 -14.62 11.50
CA LYS A 424 -32.59 -13.35 12.26
C LYS A 424 -33.83 -12.47 12.11
N GLY A 425 -34.83 -12.88 11.33
CA GLY A 425 -36.03 -12.09 11.04
C GLY A 425 -35.76 -10.85 10.20
N ILE A 426 -34.66 -10.81 9.44
CA ILE A 426 -34.30 -9.67 8.59
C ILE A 426 -35.06 -9.77 7.27
N LYS A 427 -35.90 -8.78 6.97
CA LYS A 427 -36.58 -8.66 5.68
C LYS A 427 -35.62 -8.08 4.65
N ARG A 428 -35.02 -8.95 3.85
CA ARG A 428 -34.12 -8.57 2.77
C ARG A 428 -34.79 -7.68 1.73
N LYS A 429 -34.07 -6.63 1.30
CA LYS A 429 -34.50 -5.73 0.21
C LYS A 429 -33.31 -5.51 -0.73
N PRO A 430 -33.49 -5.65 -2.06
CA PRO A 430 -32.43 -5.39 -3.03
C PRO A 430 -31.86 -3.98 -2.84
N LEU A 431 -30.54 -3.89 -2.78
CA LEU A 431 -29.83 -2.63 -2.67
C LEU A 431 -29.39 -2.16 -4.06
N LYS A 432 -29.49 -0.86 -4.31
CA LYS A 432 -28.97 -0.27 -5.56
C LYS A 432 -27.46 -0.14 -5.48
N ARG A 433 -26.77 -0.30 -6.61
CA ARG A 433 -25.30 -0.15 -6.70
C ARG A 433 -24.78 1.17 -6.10
N LYS A 434 -25.53 2.26 -6.29
CA LYS A 434 -25.19 3.57 -5.72
C LYS A 434 -25.23 3.54 -4.18
N GLU A 435 -26.27 2.94 -3.61
CA GLU A 435 -26.43 2.79 -2.17
C GLU A 435 -25.33 1.93 -1.54
N ILE A 436 -25.01 0.80 -2.18
CA ILE A 436 -23.90 -0.07 -1.76
C ILE A 436 -22.59 0.73 -1.68
N LEU A 437 -22.27 1.46 -2.73
CA LEU A 437 -21.04 2.26 -2.78
C LEU A 437 -21.03 3.38 -1.73
N GLU A 438 -22.15 4.10 -1.56
CA GLU A 438 -22.27 5.17 -0.57
C GLU A 438 -22.08 4.65 0.85
N ARG A 439 -22.67 3.51 1.20
CA ARG A 439 -22.50 2.87 2.52
C ARG A 439 -21.03 2.49 2.78
N ILE A 440 -20.36 1.89 1.81
CA ILE A 440 -18.94 1.52 1.92
C ILE A 440 -18.05 2.77 2.09
N LEU A 441 -18.24 3.80 1.26
CA LEU A 441 -17.48 5.03 1.35
C LEU A 441 -17.72 5.75 2.68
N MET A 442 -18.97 5.80 3.14
CA MET A 442 -19.35 6.38 4.43
C MET A 442 -18.67 5.64 5.60
N ALA A 443 -18.61 4.30 5.56
CA ALA A 443 -17.92 3.52 6.58
C ALA A 443 -16.42 3.85 6.61
N MET A 444 -15.77 3.98 5.44
CA MET A 444 -14.35 4.39 5.36
C MET A 444 -14.14 5.80 5.91
N GLN A 445 -15.01 6.75 5.55
CA GLN A 445 -14.93 8.16 5.95
C GLN A 445 -15.15 8.34 7.44
N LYS A 446 -16.19 7.69 8.00
CA LYS A 446 -16.52 7.75 9.41
C LYS A 446 -15.40 7.19 10.27
N GLU A 447 -14.87 6.01 9.93
CA GLU A 447 -13.75 5.42 10.65
C GLU A 447 -12.47 6.23 10.47
N GLY A 448 -12.22 6.75 9.26
CA GLY A 448 -11.09 7.64 8.99
C GLY A 448 -11.13 8.91 9.83
N GLN A 449 -12.31 9.52 10.00
CA GLN A 449 -12.46 10.68 10.88
C GLN A 449 -12.21 10.35 12.35
N GLN A 450 -12.69 9.21 12.84
CA GLN A 450 -12.40 8.76 14.20
C GLN A 450 -10.89 8.56 14.43
N ILE A 451 -10.18 7.98 13.48
CA ILE A 451 -8.72 7.81 13.53
C ILE A 451 -7.99 9.17 13.62
N VAL A 452 -8.49 10.19 12.93
CA VAL A 452 -7.94 11.56 13.02
C VAL A 452 -8.28 12.21 14.36
N ASP A 453 -9.53 12.09 14.82
CA ASP A 453 -10.00 12.68 16.09
C ASP A 453 -9.27 12.08 17.31
N GLU A 454 -8.92 10.79 17.24
CA GLU A 454 -8.11 10.10 18.24
C GLU A 454 -6.61 10.43 18.17
N GLY A 455 -6.17 11.18 17.17
CA GLY A 455 -4.77 11.52 16.95
C GLY A 455 -3.89 10.37 16.47
N ILE A 456 -4.48 9.28 16.01
CA ILE A 456 -3.76 8.13 15.40
C ILE A 456 -3.18 8.52 14.03
N ALA A 457 -3.92 9.30 13.25
CA ALA A 457 -3.41 9.96 12.05
C ALA A 457 -3.47 11.48 12.22
N THR A 458 -2.52 12.19 11.61
CA THR A 458 -2.42 13.65 11.72
C THR A 458 -3.41 14.40 10.84
N SER A 459 -3.99 13.75 9.85
CA SER A 459 -4.96 14.35 8.92
C SER A 459 -5.65 13.30 8.06
N GLY A 460 -6.76 13.66 7.43
CA GLY A 460 -7.43 12.83 6.42
C GLY A 460 -6.54 12.49 5.22
N GLY A 461 -5.59 13.35 4.88
CA GLY A 461 -4.61 13.07 3.82
C GLY A 461 -3.72 11.85 4.11
N VAL A 462 -3.41 11.56 5.38
CA VAL A 462 -2.69 10.33 5.77
C VAL A 462 -3.56 9.10 5.50
N ILE A 463 -4.84 9.19 5.85
CA ILE A 463 -5.84 8.14 5.57
C ILE A 463 -5.91 7.86 4.06
N ASP A 464 -6.00 8.91 3.24
CA ASP A 464 -6.07 8.78 1.78
C ASP A 464 -4.82 8.06 1.22
N VAL A 465 -3.63 8.41 1.71
CA VAL A 465 -2.37 7.76 1.32
C VAL A 465 -2.36 6.28 1.67
N VAL A 466 -2.81 5.91 2.87
CA VAL A 466 -2.92 4.52 3.32
C VAL A 466 -3.88 3.74 2.44
N MET A 467 -5.08 4.25 2.22
CA MET A 467 -6.11 3.57 1.43
C MET A 467 -5.70 3.40 -0.04
N ILE A 468 -5.02 4.38 -0.63
CA ILE A 468 -4.56 4.32 -2.02
C ILE A 468 -3.41 3.32 -2.19
N ASN A 469 -2.40 3.36 -1.30
CA ASN A 469 -1.16 2.61 -1.49
C ASN A 469 -1.19 1.20 -0.85
N GLY A 470 -2.09 0.96 0.11
CA GLY A 470 -2.25 -0.32 0.81
C GLY A 470 -3.49 -1.11 0.42
N TYR A 471 -4.59 -0.41 0.13
CA TYR A 471 -5.91 -1.04 -0.01
C TYR A 471 -6.57 -0.86 -1.38
N GLY A 472 -5.83 -0.31 -2.35
CA GLY A 472 -6.25 -0.23 -3.74
C GLY A 472 -7.35 0.81 -4.03
N PHE A 473 -7.55 1.78 -3.14
CA PHE A 473 -8.45 2.89 -3.43
C PHE A 473 -8.01 3.61 -4.71
N PRO A 474 -8.94 3.94 -5.63
CA PRO A 474 -8.59 4.53 -6.92
C PRO A 474 -7.88 5.88 -6.75
N ARG A 475 -6.59 5.94 -7.10
CA ARG A 475 -5.73 7.11 -6.93
C ARG A 475 -6.30 8.39 -7.58
N TRP A 476 -6.95 8.24 -8.75
CA TRP A 476 -7.55 9.37 -9.49
C TRP A 476 -8.82 9.93 -8.85
N ARG A 477 -9.28 9.32 -7.74
CA ARG A 477 -10.39 9.82 -6.92
C ARG A 477 -9.92 10.55 -5.66
N GLY A 478 -8.61 10.52 -5.34
CA GLY A 478 -8.01 11.30 -4.26
C GLY A 478 -7.99 10.65 -2.89
N GLY A 479 -8.83 9.65 -2.65
CA GLY A 479 -8.98 8.96 -1.37
C GLY A 479 -10.35 9.17 -0.74
N PRO A 480 -10.71 8.39 0.30
CA PRO A 480 -12.03 8.46 0.93
C PRO A 480 -12.27 9.79 1.64
N MET A 481 -11.25 10.35 2.32
CA MET A 481 -11.37 11.60 3.05
C MET A 481 -11.42 12.80 2.11
N PHE A 482 -10.64 12.79 1.03
CA PHE A 482 -10.69 13.80 -0.02
C PHE A 482 -12.07 13.89 -0.65
N LEU A 483 -12.70 12.75 -0.96
CA LEU A 483 -14.06 12.72 -1.51
C LEU A 483 -15.13 13.27 -0.56
N ALA A 484 -14.88 13.19 0.74
CA ALA A 484 -15.76 13.74 1.77
C ALA A 484 -15.48 15.22 2.10
N GLY A 485 -14.38 15.81 1.54
CA GLY A 485 -13.94 17.15 1.92
C GLY A 485 -13.29 17.22 3.31
N LEU A 486 -12.78 16.09 3.82
CA LEU A 486 -12.21 15.92 5.16
C LEU A 486 -10.67 15.73 5.16
N SER A 487 -10.00 15.97 4.03
CA SER A 487 -8.56 15.74 3.87
C SER A 487 -7.71 16.97 4.15
#